data_c9df4279adad93efe0962ec2f9500734
#
_entry.id   c9df4279adad93efe0962ec2f9500734
#
_cell.length_a   1.000
_cell.length_b   1.000
_cell.length_c   1.000
_cell.angle_alpha   90.00
_cell.angle_beta   90.00
_cell.angle_gamma   90.00
#
_symmetry.space_group_name_H-M   'P 1'
#
loop_
_entity.id
_entity.type
_entity.pdbx_description
1 polymer ?
#
loop_
_entity_poly.entity_id
_entity_poly.type
_entity_poly.pdbx_seq_one_letter_code
_entity_poly.pdbx_strand_id
1 'polypeptide(L)'
;MTPRHWPSLIVAIAISFGVAGLGGALTDLGPWYQQLEKPAWKPPDAAFGVIWSAIFTLCAFSAWWAWHASNQARQRRTLLALFATNAALNVLWSTVYFQWHRLDWALVELVFLWLSIVALMWHVRGHARASAWMLLPYLVWVSAAGVLNWDTWRLNPQAHAWQPQSLQSAADSPSAPNPTVPEPPKPGTPDAPPAPNATPR
;
A
#
# COMPACT_ATOMS: atom_id res chain seq x y z
N MET A 1 14.62 6.05 35.47
CA MET A 1 15.42 5.86 34.24
C MET A 1 16.81 6.38 34.50
N THR A 2 17.82 5.55 34.40
CA THR A 2 19.21 6.01 34.53
C THR A 2 19.65 6.69 33.25
N PRO A 3 20.46 7.76 33.25
CA PRO A 3 20.86 8.50 32.06
C PRO A 3 21.56 7.63 30.99
N ARG A 4 21.97 6.43 31.36
CA ARG A 4 22.69 5.49 30.50
C ARG A 4 21.84 4.81 29.39
N HIS A 5 20.50 4.90 29.45
CA HIS A 5 19.61 4.18 28.53
C HIS A 5 18.96 5.05 27.43
N TRP A 6 19.12 6.38 27.49
CA TRP A 6 18.56 7.31 26.52
C TRP A 6 19.03 7.10 25.07
N PRO A 7 20.33 6.84 24.81
CA PRO A 7 20.77 6.65 23.42
C PRO A 7 20.10 5.46 22.75
N SER A 8 19.89 4.35 23.47
CA SER A 8 19.22 3.17 22.89
C SER A 8 17.74 3.40 22.65
N LEU A 9 17.06 4.25 23.42
CA LEU A 9 15.69 4.64 23.16
C LEU A 9 15.59 5.50 21.89
N ILE A 10 16.49 6.46 21.72
CA ILE A 10 16.54 7.29 20.50
C ILE A 10 16.74 6.40 19.29
N VAL A 11 17.63 5.42 19.35
CA VAL A 11 17.87 4.46 18.25
C VAL A 11 16.58 3.66 17.97
N ALA A 12 15.90 3.14 19.00
CA ALA A 12 14.66 2.40 18.82
C ALA A 12 13.56 3.26 18.17
N ILE A 13 13.42 4.53 18.60
CA ILE A 13 12.49 5.49 18.01
C ILE A 13 12.87 5.77 16.54
N ALA A 14 14.14 6.06 16.27
CA ALA A 14 14.60 6.36 14.91
C ALA A 14 14.36 5.19 13.95
N ILE A 15 14.62 3.95 14.36
CA ILE A 15 14.34 2.75 13.56
C ILE A 15 12.83 2.59 13.33
N SER A 16 12.02 2.69 14.39
CA SER A 16 10.55 2.53 14.28
C SER A 16 9.94 3.57 13.35
N PHE A 17 10.31 4.84 13.48
CA PHE A 17 9.83 5.89 12.59
C PHE A 17 10.45 5.84 11.20
N GLY A 18 11.64 5.27 11.03
CA GLY A 18 12.20 4.93 9.72
C GLY A 18 11.33 3.93 8.97
N VAL A 19 10.87 2.86 9.65
CA VAL A 19 9.93 1.88 9.09
C VAL A 19 8.59 2.54 8.77
N ALA A 20 8.06 3.38 9.68
CA ALA A 20 6.83 4.16 9.44
C ALA A 20 6.95 5.05 8.20
N GLY A 21 8.06 5.74 8.04
CA GLY A 21 8.35 6.60 6.89
C GLY A 21 8.43 5.82 5.58
N LEU A 22 9.08 4.64 5.59
CA LEU A 22 9.12 3.76 4.42
C LEU A 22 7.72 3.26 4.04
N GLY A 23 6.95 2.76 5.00
CA GLY A 23 5.58 2.32 4.75
C GLY A 23 4.70 3.47 4.25
N GLY A 24 4.83 4.65 4.84
CA GLY A 24 4.11 5.86 4.41
C GLY A 24 4.48 6.30 3.00
N ALA A 25 5.76 6.26 2.63
CA ALA A 25 6.22 6.59 1.29
C ALA A 25 5.72 5.61 0.21
N LEU A 26 5.44 4.37 0.59
CA LEU A 26 4.87 3.34 -0.29
C LEU A 26 3.34 3.38 -0.31
N THR A 27 2.70 4.13 0.58
CA THR A 27 1.24 4.27 0.64
C THR A 27 0.77 5.30 -0.39
N ASP A 28 0.37 4.81 -1.55
CA ASP A 28 -0.20 5.64 -2.61
C ASP A 28 -1.72 5.72 -2.47
N LEU A 29 -2.24 6.92 -2.17
CA LEU A 29 -3.67 7.23 -2.10
C LEU A 29 -4.19 7.85 -3.41
N GLY A 30 -3.48 7.63 -4.51
CA GLY A 30 -3.77 8.14 -5.85
C GLY A 30 -5.03 7.54 -6.49
N PRO A 31 -5.17 7.69 -7.84
CA PRO A 31 -6.40 7.36 -8.56
C PRO A 31 -6.89 5.93 -8.34
N TRP A 32 -5.97 4.94 -8.31
CA TRP A 32 -6.35 3.56 -8.05
C TRP A 32 -7.04 3.39 -6.70
N TYR A 33 -6.41 3.90 -5.63
CA TYR A 33 -6.97 3.80 -4.28
C TYR A 33 -8.30 4.53 -4.16
N GLN A 34 -8.47 5.68 -4.82
CA GLN A 34 -9.69 6.48 -4.78
C GLN A 34 -10.87 5.77 -5.47
N GLN A 35 -10.61 4.95 -6.49
CA GLN A 35 -11.64 4.20 -7.21
C GLN A 35 -12.10 2.93 -6.48
N LEU A 36 -11.33 2.45 -5.49
CA LEU A 36 -11.76 1.29 -4.70
C LEU A 36 -13.04 1.59 -3.94
N GLU A 37 -14.00 0.68 -4.03
CA GLU A 37 -15.13 0.64 -3.11
C GLU A 37 -14.65 0.25 -1.72
N LYS A 38 -15.01 1.03 -0.71
CA LYS A 38 -14.55 0.87 0.67
C LYS A 38 -15.74 0.60 1.57
N PRO A 39 -15.61 -0.29 2.57
CA PRO A 39 -16.69 -0.52 3.50
C PRO A 39 -17.05 0.76 4.28
N ALA A 40 -18.34 0.93 4.60
CA ALA A 40 -18.84 2.13 5.27
C ALA A 40 -18.21 2.39 6.64
N TRP A 41 -17.69 1.35 7.31
CA TRP A 41 -17.04 1.45 8.60
C TRP A 41 -15.54 1.82 8.53
N LYS A 42 -14.97 1.99 7.31
CA LYS A 42 -13.57 2.39 7.14
C LYS A 42 -13.30 3.72 7.87
N PRO A 43 -12.27 3.79 8.73
CA PRO A 43 -11.86 5.05 9.34
C PRO A 43 -11.46 6.09 8.27
N PRO A 44 -11.60 7.39 8.56
CA PRO A 44 -11.04 8.45 7.70
C PRO A 44 -9.55 8.25 7.46
N ASP A 45 -9.05 8.58 6.26
CA ASP A 45 -7.65 8.34 5.89
C ASP A 45 -6.66 9.04 6.86
N ALA A 46 -7.00 10.22 7.37
CA ALA A 46 -6.18 10.91 8.37
C ALA A 46 -6.00 10.12 9.68
N ALA A 47 -6.96 9.28 10.06
CA ALA A 47 -6.87 8.47 11.27
C ALA A 47 -5.74 7.42 11.21
N PHE A 48 -5.46 6.91 10.01
CA PHE A 48 -4.40 5.91 9.82
C PHE A 48 -3.03 6.46 10.24
N GLY A 49 -2.70 7.70 9.89
CA GLY A 49 -1.44 8.33 10.28
C GLY A 49 -1.28 8.43 11.80
N VAL A 50 -2.34 8.83 12.49
CA VAL A 50 -2.35 8.94 13.97
C VAL A 50 -2.19 7.56 14.62
N ILE A 51 -2.95 6.57 14.17
CA ILE A 51 -2.93 5.20 14.72
C ILE A 51 -1.55 4.56 14.50
N TRP A 52 -1.00 4.64 13.28
CA TRP A 52 0.32 4.10 13.00
C TRP A 52 1.43 4.81 13.80
N SER A 53 1.34 6.13 13.99
CA SER A 53 2.30 6.88 14.82
C SER A 53 2.27 6.38 16.28
N ALA A 54 1.09 6.14 16.83
CA ALA A 54 0.95 5.57 18.16
C ALA A 54 1.53 4.15 18.23
N ILE A 55 1.23 3.29 17.25
CA ILE A 55 1.73 1.92 17.16
C ILE A 55 3.26 1.89 17.09
N PHE A 56 3.87 2.66 16.18
CA PHE A 56 5.34 2.68 16.05
C PHE A 56 6.03 3.26 17.28
N THR A 57 5.39 4.21 17.96
CA THR A 57 5.87 4.69 19.27
C THR A 57 5.87 3.57 20.31
N LEU A 58 4.77 2.82 20.42
CA LEU A 58 4.67 1.67 21.34
C LEU A 58 5.65 0.55 20.95
N CYS A 59 5.87 0.29 19.67
CA CYS A 59 6.88 -0.66 19.19
C CYS A 59 8.30 -0.24 19.62
N ALA A 60 8.64 1.05 19.52
CA ALA A 60 9.93 1.57 19.96
C ALA A 60 10.14 1.36 21.46
N PHE A 61 9.15 1.70 22.28
CA PHE A 61 9.21 1.48 23.73
C PHE A 61 9.25 -0.01 24.08
N SER A 62 8.46 -0.84 23.38
CA SER A 62 8.47 -2.29 23.58
C SER A 62 9.84 -2.88 23.28
N ALA A 63 10.43 -2.53 22.12
CA ALA A 63 11.76 -3.00 21.73
C ALA A 63 12.84 -2.57 22.73
N TRP A 64 12.81 -1.30 23.13
CA TRP A 64 13.73 -0.74 24.11
C TRP A 64 13.63 -1.42 25.46
N TRP A 65 12.41 -1.60 25.99
CA TRP A 65 12.19 -2.26 27.28
C TRP A 65 12.63 -3.71 27.25
N ALA A 66 12.22 -4.47 26.23
CA ALA A 66 12.58 -5.88 26.06
C ALA A 66 14.09 -6.06 25.92
N TRP A 67 14.78 -5.16 25.22
CA TRP A 67 16.25 -5.18 25.09
C TRP A 67 16.95 -5.09 26.43
N HIS A 68 16.52 -4.16 27.27
CA HIS A 68 17.11 -3.95 28.59
C HIS A 68 16.73 -5.02 29.61
N ALA A 69 15.55 -5.64 29.46
CA ALA A 69 15.14 -6.78 30.26
C ALA A 69 15.81 -8.11 29.83
N SER A 70 16.41 -8.15 28.66
CA SER A 70 17.08 -9.36 28.12
C SER A 70 18.47 -9.53 28.74
N ASN A 71 18.66 -10.62 29.50
CA ASN A 71 19.91 -10.93 30.18
C ASN A 71 20.87 -11.81 29.34
N GLN A 72 20.37 -12.44 28.27
CA GLN A 72 21.11 -13.37 27.44
C GLN A 72 21.31 -12.83 26.02
N ALA A 73 22.48 -13.02 25.44
CA ALA A 73 22.77 -12.63 24.07
C ALA A 73 21.83 -13.30 23.05
N ARG A 74 21.41 -14.54 23.31
CA ARG A 74 20.42 -15.26 22.48
C ARG A 74 19.07 -14.54 22.47
N GLN A 75 18.56 -14.12 23.63
CA GLN A 75 17.30 -13.38 23.72
C GLN A 75 17.34 -12.08 22.89
N ARG A 76 18.44 -11.32 22.98
CA ARG A 76 18.63 -10.08 22.21
C ARG A 76 18.70 -10.33 20.70
N ARG A 77 19.42 -11.39 20.27
CA ARG A 77 19.46 -11.75 18.85
C ARG A 77 18.09 -12.14 18.30
N THR A 78 17.34 -12.98 19.04
CA THR A 78 15.97 -13.36 18.65
C THR A 78 15.05 -12.15 18.63
N LEU A 79 15.15 -11.25 19.61
CA LEU A 79 14.38 -10.00 19.65
C LEU A 79 14.63 -9.14 18.40
N LEU A 80 15.90 -8.93 18.03
CA LEU A 80 16.27 -8.18 16.82
C LEU A 80 15.74 -8.85 15.57
N ALA A 81 15.91 -10.17 15.44
CA ALA A 81 15.44 -10.90 14.26
C ALA A 81 13.92 -10.79 14.11
N LEU A 82 13.17 -10.93 15.21
CA LEU A 82 11.70 -10.82 15.18
C LEU A 82 11.23 -9.40 14.83
N PHE A 83 11.83 -8.35 15.42
CA PHE A 83 11.50 -6.98 15.05
C PHE A 83 11.89 -6.65 13.61
N ALA A 84 13.04 -7.13 13.12
CA ALA A 84 13.45 -6.94 11.75
C ALA A 84 12.51 -7.65 10.76
N THR A 85 12.10 -8.89 11.05
CA THR A 85 11.11 -9.62 10.26
C THR A 85 9.77 -8.88 10.26
N ASN A 86 9.28 -8.44 11.43
CA ASN A 86 8.04 -7.69 11.53
C ASN A 86 8.09 -6.37 10.73
N ALA A 87 9.21 -5.63 10.84
CA ALA A 87 9.40 -4.39 10.07
C ALA A 87 9.40 -4.65 8.55
N ALA A 88 10.07 -5.71 8.10
CA ALA A 88 10.09 -6.09 6.68
C ALA A 88 8.69 -6.47 6.18
N LEU A 89 7.95 -7.26 6.96
CA LEU A 89 6.56 -7.62 6.63
C LEU A 89 5.65 -6.38 6.61
N ASN A 90 5.79 -5.45 7.55
CA ASN A 90 4.99 -4.23 7.57
C ASN A 90 5.20 -3.37 6.30
N VAL A 91 6.46 -3.21 5.86
CA VAL A 91 6.78 -2.49 4.62
C VAL A 91 6.30 -3.27 3.40
N LEU A 92 6.44 -4.61 3.41
CA LEU A 92 5.99 -5.49 2.33
C LEU A 92 4.47 -5.39 2.13
N TRP A 93 3.68 -5.36 3.23
CA TRP A 93 2.23 -5.19 3.12
C TRP A 93 1.87 -3.89 2.37
N SER A 94 2.49 -2.76 2.71
CA SER A 94 2.26 -1.49 1.99
C SER A 94 2.64 -1.60 0.52
N THR A 95 3.75 -2.29 0.20
CA THR A 95 4.18 -2.52 -1.18
C THR A 95 3.16 -3.36 -1.96
N VAL A 96 2.73 -4.49 -1.40
CA VAL A 96 1.79 -5.39 -2.06
C VAL A 96 0.43 -4.74 -2.25
N TYR A 97 -0.05 -4.01 -1.23
CA TYR A 97 -1.35 -3.35 -1.28
C TYR A 97 -1.35 -2.17 -2.25
N PHE A 98 -0.44 -1.20 -2.08
CA PHE A 98 -0.50 0.10 -2.77
C PHE A 98 0.33 0.17 -4.04
N GLN A 99 1.45 -0.57 -4.15
CA GLN A 99 2.32 -0.52 -5.33
C GLN A 99 1.98 -1.63 -6.33
N TRP A 100 1.70 -2.84 -5.84
CA TRP A 100 1.34 -3.96 -6.71
C TRP A 100 -0.17 -4.07 -6.96
N HIS A 101 -0.99 -3.30 -6.25
CA HIS A 101 -2.45 -3.30 -6.37
C HIS A 101 -3.07 -4.70 -6.14
N ARG A 102 -2.45 -5.51 -5.28
CA ARG A 102 -2.83 -6.90 -5.02
C ARG A 102 -3.44 -7.05 -3.64
N LEU A 103 -4.75 -6.74 -3.55
CA LEU A 103 -5.52 -6.85 -2.30
C LEU A 103 -5.57 -8.29 -1.76
N ASP A 104 -5.59 -9.28 -2.65
CA ASP A 104 -5.56 -10.71 -2.36
C ASP A 104 -4.22 -11.15 -1.72
N TRP A 105 -3.10 -10.78 -2.33
CA TRP A 105 -1.77 -11.08 -1.79
C TRP A 105 -1.46 -10.29 -0.52
N ALA A 106 -1.99 -9.07 -0.40
CA ALA A 106 -1.87 -8.29 0.82
C ALA A 106 -2.58 -8.96 2.02
N LEU A 107 -3.68 -9.70 1.78
CA LEU A 107 -4.33 -10.51 2.81
C LEU A 107 -3.46 -11.68 3.26
N VAL A 108 -2.83 -12.39 2.30
CA VAL A 108 -1.91 -13.50 2.62
C VAL A 108 -0.72 -12.98 3.42
N GLU A 109 -0.11 -11.88 2.97
CA GLU A 109 1.02 -11.25 3.67
C GLU A 109 0.63 -10.81 5.09
N LEU A 110 -0.55 -10.21 5.27
CA LEU A 110 -1.05 -9.73 6.55
C LEU A 110 -1.15 -10.85 7.61
N VAL A 111 -1.41 -12.10 7.21
CA VAL A 111 -1.37 -13.26 8.11
C VAL A 111 0.04 -13.43 8.67
N PHE A 112 1.07 -13.32 7.84
CA PHE A 112 2.46 -13.41 8.29
C PHE A 112 2.86 -12.25 9.18
N LEU A 113 2.41 -11.03 8.84
CA LEU A 113 2.59 -9.86 9.69
C LEU A 113 1.93 -10.07 11.06
N TRP A 114 0.68 -10.53 11.10
CA TRP A 114 -0.05 -10.83 12.33
C TRP A 114 0.67 -11.88 13.18
N LEU A 115 1.09 -12.99 12.56
CA LEU A 115 1.85 -14.05 13.24
C LEU A 115 3.18 -13.54 13.79
N SER A 116 3.86 -12.62 13.09
CA SER A 116 5.11 -12.02 13.56
C SER A 116 4.91 -11.19 14.83
N ILE A 117 3.76 -10.49 14.97
CA ILE A 117 3.41 -9.74 16.18
C ILE A 117 3.15 -10.72 17.33
N VAL A 118 2.41 -11.80 17.08
CA VAL A 118 2.18 -12.85 18.10
C VAL A 118 3.49 -13.47 18.55
N ALA A 119 4.40 -13.77 17.62
CA ALA A 119 5.72 -14.31 17.93
C ALA A 119 6.56 -13.34 18.81
N LEU A 120 6.53 -12.04 18.49
CA LEU A 120 7.14 -10.99 19.31
C LEU A 120 6.56 -10.97 20.72
N MET A 121 5.24 -10.91 20.85
CA MET A 121 4.55 -10.89 22.14
C MET A 121 4.90 -12.15 22.97
N TRP A 122 4.91 -13.30 22.30
CA TRP A 122 5.26 -14.56 22.95
C TRP A 122 6.71 -14.56 23.43
N HIS A 123 7.64 -14.09 22.62
CA HIS A 123 9.06 -14.03 22.97
C HIS A 123 9.32 -13.13 24.17
N VAL A 124 8.71 -11.93 24.21
CA VAL A 124 8.99 -10.94 25.25
C VAL A 124 8.21 -11.17 26.56
N ARG A 125 7.07 -11.88 26.54
CA ARG A 125 6.20 -12.07 27.70
C ARG A 125 6.89 -12.70 28.93
N GLY A 126 7.90 -13.55 28.67
CA GLY A 126 8.60 -14.28 29.73
C GLY A 126 9.57 -13.43 30.55
N HIS A 127 10.08 -12.34 29.97
CA HIS A 127 11.10 -11.50 30.58
C HIS A 127 10.76 -9.99 30.60
N ALA A 128 9.79 -9.59 29.78
CA ALA A 128 9.37 -8.19 29.63
C ALA A 128 7.85 -8.08 29.38
N ARG A 129 7.02 -8.45 30.37
CA ARG A 129 5.54 -8.45 30.22
C ARG A 129 4.98 -7.11 29.73
N ALA A 130 5.53 -6.00 30.22
CA ALA A 130 5.10 -4.67 29.77
C ALA A 130 5.29 -4.48 28.26
N SER A 131 6.40 -4.99 27.67
CA SER A 131 6.63 -4.97 26.24
C SER A 131 5.56 -5.73 25.47
N ALA A 132 5.14 -6.90 25.96
CA ALA A 132 4.06 -7.66 25.32
C ALA A 132 2.74 -6.87 25.29
N TRP A 133 2.38 -6.21 26.40
CA TRP A 133 1.18 -5.37 26.45
C TRP A 133 1.25 -4.14 25.53
N MET A 134 2.44 -3.55 25.36
CA MET A 134 2.65 -2.44 24.42
C MET A 134 2.43 -2.84 22.96
N LEU A 135 2.58 -4.13 22.62
CA LEU A 135 2.33 -4.66 21.27
C LEU A 135 0.85 -5.04 21.05
N LEU A 136 0.02 -5.09 22.09
CA LEU A 136 -1.39 -5.47 21.94
C LEU A 136 -2.18 -4.51 21.05
N PRO A 137 -2.07 -3.17 21.15
CA PRO A 137 -2.74 -2.26 20.22
C PRO A 137 -2.35 -2.50 18.76
N TYR A 138 -1.09 -2.89 18.50
CA TYR A 138 -0.63 -3.25 17.16
C TYR A 138 -1.34 -4.51 16.64
N LEU A 139 -1.42 -5.56 17.45
CA LEU A 139 -2.13 -6.79 17.10
C LEU A 139 -3.60 -6.53 16.80
N VAL A 140 -4.29 -5.74 17.64
CA VAL A 140 -5.69 -5.36 17.45
C VAL A 140 -5.87 -4.57 16.14
N TRP A 141 -4.99 -3.61 15.89
CA TRP A 141 -5.06 -2.80 14.67
C TRP A 141 -4.83 -3.63 13.41
N VAL A 142 -3.83 -4.53 13.38
CA VAL A 142 -3.58 -5.41 12.23
C VAL A 142 -4.75 -6.37 12.02
N SER A 143 -5.41 -6.83 13.08
CA SER A 143 -6.63 -7.63 12.95
C SER A 143 -7.76 -6.82 12.29
N ALA A 144 -7.98 -5.57 12.71
CA ALA A 144 -8.97 -4.68 12.09
C ALA A 144 -8.60 -4.36 10.62
N ALA A 145 -7.31 -4.10 10.35
CA ALA A 145 -6.81 -3.89 8.99
C ALA A 145 -7.01 -5.11 8.10
N GLY A 146 -6.91 -6.33 8.66
CA GLY A 146 -7.20 -7.57 7.94
C GLY A 146 -8.66 -7.67 7.52
N VAL A 147 -9.58 -7.35 8.42
CA VAL A 147 -11.02 -7.31 8.08
C VAL A 147 -11.29 -6.22 7.05
N LEU A 148 -10.68 -5.04 7.20
CA LEU A 148 -10.82 -3.94 6.25
C LEU A 148 -10.30 -4.32 4.85
N ASN A 149 -9.14 -4.97 4.77
CA ASN A 149 -8.57 -5.43 3.52
C ASN A 149 -9.45 -6.52 2.88
N TRP A 150 -9.96 -7.46 3.68
CA TRP A 150 -10.88 -8.50 3.22
C TRP A 150 -12.17 -7.91 2.63
N ASP A 151 -12.82 -6.98 3.34
CA ASP A 151 -14.03 -6.33 2.86
C ASP A 151 -13.76 -5.52 1.58
N THR A 152 -12.64 -4.78 1.54
CA THR A 152 -12.23 -4.03 0.35
C THR A 152 -11.99 -4.97 -0.82
N TRP A 153 -11.30 -6.10 -0.61
CA TRP A 153 -11.07 -7.09 -1.67
C TRP A 153 -12.38 -7.68 -2.21
N ARG A 154 -13.33 -8.01 -1.34
CA ARG A 154 -14.66 -8.54 -1.75
C ARG A 154 -15.47 -7.53 -2.56
N LEU A 155 -15.39 -6.26 -2.23
CA LEU A 155 -16.07 -5.19 -2.95
C LEU A 155 -15.44 -4.89 -4.31
N ASN A 156 -14.17 -5.27 -4.51
CA ASN A 156 -13.39 -4.94 -5.71
C ASN A 156 -12.76 -6.17 -6.37
N PRO A 157 -13.55 -7.11 -6.93
CA PRO A 157 -13.02 -8.36 -7.48
C PRO A 157 -12.06 -8.15 -8.66
N GLN A 158 -12.09 -6.99 -9.32
CA GLN A 158 -11.25 -6.64 -10.46
C GLN A 158 -10.17 -5.60 -10.15
N ALA A 159 -9.91 -5.31 -8.88
CA ALA A 159 -8.95 -4.25 -8.49
C ALA A 159 -7.53 -4.46 -9.06
N HIS A 160 -7.13 -5.72 -9.33
CA HIS A 160 -5.84 -6.08 -9.93
C HIS A 160 -5.76 -5.80 -11.44
N ALA A 161 -6.89 -5.61 -12.11
CA ALA A 161 -6.97 -5.32 -13.54
C ALA A 161 -7.04 -3.81 -13.84
N TRP A 162 -6.80 -2.96 -12.84
CA TRP A 162 -6.86 -1.52 -13.01
C TRP A 162 -5.84 -1.00 -14.03
N GLN A 163 -6.32 -0.16 -14.94
CA GLN A 163 -5.50 0.56 -15.91
C GLN A 163 -5.70 2.07 -15.76
N PRO A 164 -4.65 2.90 -15.94
CA PRO A 164 -4.81 4.35 -15.95
C PRO A 164 -5.83 4.80 -16.98
N GLN A 165 -6.67 5.78 -16.65
CA GLN A 165 -7.71 6.31 -17.55
C GLN A 165 -7.17 6.79 -18.90
N SER A 166 -5.92 7.27 -18.95
CA SER A 166 -5.24 7.65 -20.19
C SER A 166 -5.09 6.49 -21.19
N LEU A 167 -4.86 5.27 -20.68
CA LEU A 167 -4.76 4.08 -21.52
C LEU A 167 -6.15 3.56 -21.94
N GLN A 168 -7.15 3.68 -21.06
CA GLN A 168 -8.54 3.34 -21.38
C GLN A 168 -9.07 4.27 -22.46
N SER A 169 -8.88 5.59 -22.34
CA SER A 169 -9.29 6.56 -23.34
C SER A 169 -8.60 6.37 -24.69
N ALA A 170 -7.35 5.91 -24.70
CA ALA A 170 -6.63 5.58 -25.93
C ALA A 170 -7.17 4.30 -26.60
N ALA A 171 -7.59 3.32 -25.80
CA ALA A 171 -8.17 2.07 -26.30
C ALA A 171 -9.61 2.27 -26.85
N ASP A 172 -10.37 3.16 -26.21
CA ASP A 172 -11.76 3.48 -26.58
C ASP A 172 -11.86 4.55 -27.68
N SER A 173 -10.75 5.21 -28.05
CA SER A 173 -10.73 6.14 -29.17
C SER A 173 -11.01 5.36 -30.45
N PRO A 174 -12.07 5.72 -31.22
CA PRO A 174 -12.28 5.13 -32.54
C PRO A 174 -10.99 5.27 -33.32
N SER A 175 -10.46 4.15 -33.82
CA SER A 175 -9.24 4.14 -34.65
C SER A 175 -9.33 5.29 -35.64
N ALA A 176 -8.38 6.22 -35.62
CA ALA A 176 -8.27 7.24 -36.64
C ALA A 176 -8.35 6.52 -37.99
N PRO A 177 -9.12 7.03 -38.99
CA PRO A 177 -9.28 6.34 -40.26
C PRO A 177 -7.90 6.04 -40.83
N ASN A 178 -7.68 4.76 -41.14
CA ASN A 178 -6.42 4.28 -41.71
C ASN A 178 -6.03 5.12 -42.90
N PRO A 179 -4.94 5.90 -42.89
CA PRO A 179 -4.59 6.80 -43.98
C PRO A 179 -4.19 6.11 -45.29
N THR A 180 -4.27 4.77 -45.35
CA THR A 180 -3.78 3.99 -46.50
C THR A 180 -4.87 3.35 -47.37
N VAL A 181 -6.17 3.58 -47.11
CA VAL A 181 -7.22 3.10 -48.02
C VAL A 181 -7.75 4.30 -48.77
N PRO A 182 -7.43 4.45 -50.10
CA PRO A 182 -8.07 5.46 -50.95
C PRO A 182 -9.58 5.19 -50.99
N GLU A 183 -10.38 6.21 -50.71
CA GLU A 183 -11.84 6.14 -50.83
C GLU A 183 -12.21 5.68 -52.23
N PRO A 184 -13.03 4.62 -52.40
CA PRO A 184 -13.46 4.22 -53.73
C PRO A 184 -14.23 5.38 -54.41
N PRO A 185 -14.03 5.65 -55.71
CA PRO A 185 -14.68 6.76 -56.41
C PRO A 185 -16.21 6.64 -56.28
N LYS A 186 -16.84 7.74 -55.83
CA LYS A 186 -18.31 7.82 -55.73
C LYS A 186 -18.95 7.55 -57.08
N PRO A 187 -19.92 6.65 -57.23
CA PRO A 187 -20.61 6.41 -58.48
C PRO A 187 -21.48 7.63 -58.85
N GLY A 188 -21.17 8.23 -59.98
CA GLY A 188 -22.08 9.03 -60.80
C GLY A 188 -22.41 10.42 -60.30
N THR A 189 -21.54 11.39 -60.46
CA THR A 189 -21.96 12.76 -60.81
C THR A 189 -22.05 12.84 -62.31
N PRO A 190 -23.24 13.20 -62.93
CA PRO A 190 -23.35 13.44 -64.34
C PRO A 190 -22.47 14.63 -64.73
N ASP A 191 -21.75 14.51 -65.88
CA ASP A 191 -20.91 15.54 -66.48
C ASP A 191 -21.64 16.89 -66.58
N ALA A 192 -21.01 17.94 -66.03
CA ALA A 192 -21.46 19.31 -66.28
C ALA A 192 -21.27 19.68 -67.76
N PRO A 193 -22.22 20.37 -68.34
CA PRO A 193 -22.10 20.76 -69.81
C PRO A 193 -20.96 21.76 -69.99
N PRO A 194 -20.29 21.73 -71.18
CA PRO A 194 -19.14 22.58 -71.45
C PRO A 194 -19.55 24.08 -71.50
N ALA A 195 -18.71 24.92 -70.93
CA ALA A 195 -18.86 26.38 -70.94
C ALA A 195 -18.81 26.96 -72.37
N PRO A 196 -19.63 27.98 -72.71
CA PRO A 196 -19.64 28.56 -74.01
C PRO A 196 -18.37 29.37 -74.30
N ASN A 197 -17.81 29.20 -75.51
CA ASN A 197 -16.65 29.88 -76.06
C ASN A 197 -16.81 31.42 -76.00
N ALA A 198 -15.89 32.08 -75.26
CA ALA A 198 -15.70 33.54 -75.37
C ALA A 198 -14.89 33.84 -76.65
N THR A 199 -15.50 34.49 -77.58
CA THR A 199 -14.87 35.05 -78.81
C THR A 199 -14.05 36.28 -78.42
N PRO A 200 -12.87 36.51 -79.04
CA PRO A 200 -12.05 37.69 -78.80
C PRO A 200 -12.53 38.90 -79.58
N ARG A 201 -12.52 40.04 -78.95
CA ARG A 201 -12.38 41.35 -79.58
C ARG A 201 -11.30 42.16 -78.90
#